data_b8c796e3269bafe58fa0180ca3a36311
#
_entry.id   b8c796e3269bafe58fa0180ca3a36311
#
_cell.length_a   1.000
_cell.length_b   1.000
_cell.length_c   1.000
_cell.angle_alpha   90.00
_cell.angle_beta   90.00
_cell.angle_gamma   90.00
#
_symmetry.space_group_name_H-M   'P 1'
#
loop_
_entity.id
_entity.type
_entity.pdbx_description
1 polymer ?
#
loop_
_entity_poly.entity_id
_entity_poly.type
_entity_poly.pdbx_seq_one_letter_code
_entity_poly.pdbx_strand_id
1 'polypeptide(L)'
;MSLTTLAALLLRRFQQQGSVAAADEAIILYQEVLQVSPRSGSLASVPHLHDLAKYLSERFTRLAIWTDLDAAIEFEHAALALRPQGSP
;
A
#
# COMPACT_ATOMS: atom_id res chain seq x y z
N MET A 1 9.23 13.31 10.57
CA MET A 1 9.08 12.10 9.74
C MET A 1 7.72 12.16 9.06
N SER A 2 7.67 11.95 7.76
CA SER A 2 6.40 11.98 7.04
C SER A 2 5.64 10.66 7.22
N LEU A 3 4.33 10.70 6.99
CA LEU A 3 3.51 9.49 7.05
C LEU A 3 3.99 8.45 6.04
N THR A 4 4.40 8.90 4.86
CA THR A 4 4.90 7.99 3.83
C THR A 4 6.18 7.29 4.27
N THR A 5 7.10 8.03 4.90
CA THR A 5 8.34 7.44 5.40
C THR A 5 8.05 6.42 6.50
N LEU A 6 7.17 6.77 7.43
CA LEU A 6 6.80 5.83 8.50
C LEU A 6 6.15 4.58 7.94
N ALA A 7 5.24 4.74 6.99
CA ALA A 7 4.58 3.60 6.35
C ALA A 7 5.58 2.69 5.64
N ALA A 8 6.56 3.29 4.94
CA ALA A 8 7.60 2.50 4.27
C ALA A 8 8.45 1.71 5.26
N LEU A 9 8.78 2.31 6.41
CA LEU A 9 9.54 1.61 7.45
C LEU A 9 8.75 0.44 8.03
N LEU A 10 7.45 0.63 8.23
CA LEU A 10 6.58 -0.44 8.74
C LEU A 10 6.47 -1.57 7.73
N LEU A 11 6.36 -1.25 6.45
CA LEU A 11 6.32 -2.26 5.40
C LEU A 11 7.63 -3.05 5.36
N ARG A 12 8.76 -2.36 5.50
CA ARG A 12 10.06 -3.03 5.56
C ARG A 12 10.12 -4.00 6.74
N ARG A 13 9.60 -3.58 7.89
CA ARG A 13 9.57 -4.45 9.07
C ARG A 13 8.74 -5.70 8.81
N PHE A 14 7.61 -5.55 8.14
CA PHE A 14 6.80 -6.70 7.75
C PHE A 14 7.57 -7.63 6.84
N GLN A 15 8.25 -7.09 5.83
CA GLN A 15 9.00 -7.91 4.86
C GLN A 15 10.19 -8.63 5.49
N GLN A 16 10.87 -7.99 6.43
CA GLN A 16 12.06 -8.57 7.07
C GLN A 16 11.74 -9.49 8.23
N GLN A 17 10.70 -9.17 9.00
CA GLN A 17 10.38 -9.88 10.25
C GLN A 17 9.06 -10.63 10.20
N GLY A 18 8.29 -10.46 9.12
CA GLY A 18 6.97 -11.08 9.02
C GLY A 18 5.94 -10.52 9.99
N SER A 19 6.13 -9.27 10.45
CA SER A 19 5.24 -8.66 11.42
C SER A 19 3.92 -8.23 10.78
N VAL A 20 2.85 -8.98 11.05
CA VAL A 20 1.52 -8.66 10.54
C VAL A 20 1.03 -7.32 11.08
N ALA A 21 1.33 -7.01 12.34
CA ALA A 21 0.95 -5.73 12.94
C ALA A 21 1.56 -4.57 12.17
N ALA A 22 2.83 -4.69 11.77
CA ALA A 22 3.49 -3.64 10.99
C ALA A 22 2.83 -3.47 9.62
N ALA A 23 2.43 -4.58 8.98
CA ALA A 23 1.74 -4.51 7.70
C ALA A 23 0.40 -3.79 7.83
N ASP A 24 -0.37 -4.11 8.87
CA ASP A 24 -1.67 -3.46 9.11
C ASP A 24 -1.52 -1.97 9.35
N GLU A 25 -0.52 -1.57 10.12
CA GLU A 25 -0.25 -0.14 10.34
C GLU A 25 0.16 0.56 9.05
N ALA A 26 1.00 -0.09 8.23
CA ALA A 26 1.41 0.49 6.95
C ALA A 26 0.19 0.71 6.04
N ILE A 27 -0.74 -0.24 6.02
CA ILE A 27 -1.96 -0.11 5.23
C ILE A 27 -2.75 1.13 5.65
N ILE A 28 -2.95 1.30 6.96
CA ILE A 28 -3.70 2.44 7.48
C ILE A 28 -3.02 3.75 7.10
N LEU A 29 -1.70 3.83 7.27
CA LEU A 29 -0.96 5.05 6.97
C LEU A 29 -0.99 5.38 5.47
N TYR A 30 -0.83 4.39 4.60
CA TYR A 30 -0.93 4.64 3.16
C TYR A 30 -2.33 5.06 2.75
N GLN A 31 -3.37 4.50 3.37
CA GLN A 31 -4.73 4.94 3.10
C GLN A 31 -4.93 6.41 3.48
N GLU A 32 -4.38 6.84 4.62
CA GLU A 32 -4.45 8.24 5.04
C GLU A 32 -3.73 9.14 4.04
N VAL A 33 -2.54 8.76 3.59
CA VAL A 33 -1.79 9.54 2.62
C VAL A 33 -2.59 9.71 1.34
N LEU A 34 -3.21 8.65 0.85
CA LEU A 34 -3.97 8.68 -0.39
C LEU A 34 -5.24 9.53 -0.27
N GLN A 35 -5.86 9.57 0.90
CA GLN A 35 -7.04 10.40 1.12
C GLN A 35 -6.70 11.88 1.12
N VAL A 36 -5.56 12.25 1.72
CA VAL A 36 -5.14 13.65 1.79
C VAL A 36 -4.67 14.15 0.43
N SER A 37 -3.91 13.34 -0.29
CA SER A 37 -3.37 13.74 -1.57
C SER A 37 -3.07 12.52 -2.43
N PRO A 38 -4.02 12.07 -3.25
CA PRO A 38 -3.85 10.85 -4.04
C PRO A 38 -2.66 10.87 -4.99
N ARG A 39 -2.16 12.07 -5.33
CA ARG A 39 -1.04 12.21 -6.27
C ARG A 39 0.25 12.69 -5.62
N SER A 40 0.27 12.78 -4.30
CA SER A 40 1.46 13.29 -3.61
C SER A 40 2.54 12.23 -3.40
N GLY A 41 2.23 10.96 -3.69
CA GLY A 41 3.22 9.90 -3.59
C GLY A 41 4.26 10.02 -4.70
N SER A 42 5.51 9.67 -4.38
CA SER A 42 6.56 9.60 -5.38
C SER A 42 6.51 8.27 -6.12
N LEU A 43 7.20 8.19 -7.27
CA LEU A 43 7.34 6.92 -7.98
C LEU A 43 7.95 5.84 -7.10
N ALA A 44 8.75 6.23 -6.11
CA ALA A 44 9.34 5.28 -5.17
C ALA A 44 8.29 4.54 -4.32
N SER A 45 7.08 5.09 -4.20
CA SER A 45 6.00 4.46 -3.45
C SER A 45 5.28 3.38 -4.25
N VAL A 46 5.43 3.34 -5.58
CA VAL A 46 4.72 2.38 -6.41
C VAL A 46 4.99 0.92 -6.02
N PRO A 47 6.24 0.49 -5.81
CA PRO A 47 6.49 -0.88 -5.36
C PRO A 47 5.83 -1.19 -4.02
N HIS A 48 5.80 -0.21 -3.10
CA HIS A 48 5.19 -0.39 -1.79
C HIS A 48 3.68 -0.60 -1.91
N LEU A 49 3.02 0.16 -2.79
CA LEU A 49 1.59 0.02 -3.02
C LEU A 49 1.26 -1.33 -3.62
N HIS A 50 2.08 -1.82 -4.56
CA HIS A 50 1.91 -3.15 -5.12
C HIS A 50 2.08 -4.24 -4.07
N ASP A 51 3.10 -4.12 -3.22
CA ASP A 51 3.36 -5.10 -2.17
C ASP A 51 2.20 -5.19 -1.19
N LEU A 52 1.65 -4.04 -0.79
CA LEU A 52 0.51 -4.00 0.11
C LEU A 52 -0.75 -4.56 -0.55
N ALA A 53 -0.97 -4.24 -1.82
CA ALA A 53 -2.11 -4.78 -2.56
C ALA A 53 -2.03 -6.29 -2.66
N LYS A 54 -0.83 -6.82 -2.91
CA LYS A 54 -0.62 -8.27 -2.96
C LYS A 54 -0.91 -8.91 -1.62
N TYR A 55 -0.39 -8.34 -0.54
CA TYR A 55 -0.64 -8.84 0.80
C TYR A 55 -2.14 -8.86 1.12
N LEU A 56 -2.84 -7.77 0.79
CA LEU A 56 -4.28 -7.67 1.01
C LEU A 56 -5.06 -8.68 0.18
N SER A 57 -4.67 -8.89 -1.07
CA SER A 57 -5.31 -9.88 -1.93
C SER A 57 -5.16 -11.29 -1.38
N GLU A 58 -3.97 -11.61 -0.88
CA GLU A 58 -3.71 -12.91 -0.27
C GLU A 58 -4.54 -13.10 0.99
N ARG A 59 -4.65 -12.06 1.82
CA ARG A 59 -5.47 -12.12 3.03
C ARG A 59 -6.94 -12.25 2.71
N PHE A 60 -7.43 -11.56 1.69
CA PHE A 60 -8.80 -11.71 1.21
C PHE A 60 -9.07 -13.14 0.76
N THR A 61 -8.15 -13.74 0.02
CA THR A 61 -8.30 -15.11 -0.47
C THR A 61 -8.41 -16.10 0.69
N ARG A 62 -7.67 -15.88 1.76
CA ARG A 62 -7.68 -16.79 2.91
C ARG A 62 -8.81 -16.54 3.89
N LEU A 63 -9.14 -15.27 4.14
CA LEU A 63 -10.05 -14.91 5.22
C LEU A 63 -11.37 -14.30 4.74
N ALA A 64 -11.49 -14.05 3.44
CA ALA A 64 -12.69 -13.46 2.83
C ALA A 64 -13.10 -12.13 3.46
N ILE A 65 -12.10 -11.30 3.83
CA ILE A 65 -12.35 -9.97 4.38
C ILE A 65 -12.53 -9.00 3.21
N TRP A 66 -13.76 -8.60 2.94
CA TRP A 66 -14.09 -7.78 1.77
C TRP A 66 -13.42 -6.41 1.76
N THR A 67 -13.18 -5.83 2.95
CA THR A 67 -12.46 -4.56 3.04
C THR A 67 -11.02 -4.68 2.54
N ASP A 68 -10.42 -5.86 2.64
CA ASP A 68 -9.08 -6.09 2.10
C ASP A 68 -9.08 -6.02 0.58
N LEU A 69 -10.12 -6.55 -0.06
CA LEU A 69 -10.23 -6.48 -1.51
C LEU A 69 -10.37 -5.03 -1.98
N ASP A 70 -11.23 -4.27 -1.30
CA ASP A 70 -11.43 -2.86 -1.63
C ASP A 70 -10.12 -2.08 -1.47
N ALA A 71 -9.38 -2.31 -0.40
CA ALA A 71 -8.11 -1.64 -0.16
C ALA A 71 -7.06 -2.04 -1.20
N ALA A 72 -7.04 -3.30 -1.60
CA ALA A 72 -6.11 -3.76 -2.65
C ALA A 72 -6.38 -3.05 -3.97
N ILE A 73 -7.65 -2.92 -4.34
CA ILE A 73 -8.04 -2.21 -5.56
C ILE A 73 -7.61 -0.74 -5.47
N GLU A 74 -7.83 -0.11 -4.32
CA GLU A 74 -7.45 1.29 -4.10
C GLU A 74 -5.95 1.49 -4.28
N PHE A 75 -5.14 0.61 -3.69
CA PHE A 75 -3.69 0.71 -3.80
C PHE A 75 -3.21 0.47 -5.23
N GLU A 76 -3.82 -0.46 -5.96
CA GLU A 76 -3.46 -0.69 -7.35
C GLU A 76 -3.81 0.52 -8.23
N HIS A 77 -4.97 1.15 -7.99
CA HIS A 77 -5.33 2.37 -8.70
C HIS A 77 -4.36 3.50 -8.40
N ALA A 78 -3.95 3.65 -7.15
CA ALA A 78 -2.98 4.67 -6.76
C ALA A 78 -1.63 4.43 -7.44
N ALA A 79 -1.20 3.18 -7.51
CA ALA A 79 0.06 2.82 -8.17
C ALA A 79 0.00 3.18 -9.66
N LEU A 80 -1.13 2.92 -10.32
CA LEU A 80 -1.31 3.28 -11.72
C LEU A 80 -1.29 4.80 -11.91
N ALA A 81 -1.91 5.54 -10.99
CA ALA A 81 -1.95 7.00 -11.08
C ALA A 81 -0.57 7.63 -10.93
N LEU A 82 0.35 6.98 -10.22
CA LEU A 82 1.71 7.47 -10.01
C LEU A 82 2.66 7.09 -11.15
N ARG A 83 2.28 6.16 -12.01
CA ARG A 83 3.14 5.79 -13.13
C ARG A 83 3.16 6.89 -14.19
N PRO A 84 4.30 7.08 -14.89
CA PRO A 84 4.35 8.03 -15.99
C PRO A 84 3.34 7.65 -17.06
N GLN A 85 2.57 8.62 -17.52
CA GLN A 85 1.63 8.38 -18.59
C GLN A 85 2.36 8.35 -19.92
N GLY A 86 1.79 7.61 -20.87
CA GLY A 86 2.37 7.52 -22.19
C GLY A 86 3.45 6.47 -22.32
N SER A 87 3.70 5.70 -21.28
CA SER A 87 4.58 4.55 -21.41
C SER A 87 3.94 3.54 -22.36
N PRO A 88 4.68 3.11 -23.35
CA PRO A 88 4.18 2.05 -24.22
C PRO A 88 4.00 0.74 -23.46
#